data_5b207faaa35fa5d590d3ee69e1713306
#
_entry.id   5b207faaa35fa5d590d3ee69e1713306
#
_cell.length_a   1.000
_cell.length_b   1.000
_cell.length_c   1.000
_cell.angle_alpha   90.00
_cell.angle_beta   90.00
_cell.angle_gamma   90.00
#
_symmetry.space_group_name_H-M   'P 1'
#
loop_
_entity.id
_entity.type
_entity.pdbx_description
1 polymer ?
#
loop_
_entity_poly.entity_id
_entity_poly.type
_entity_poly.pdbx_seq_one_letter_code
_entity_poly.pdbx_strand_id
1 'polypeptide(L)' 'MPQITVSDQDASILRELLEAKLVDLRRETSHTDSPRFRETLYQVEGTLQRVLDQLPKDVPVGM' A
#
# COMPACT_ATOMS: atom_id res chain seq x y z
N MET A 1 -17.44 -9.76 -0.27
CA MET A 1 -16.04 -9.31 -0.31
C MET A 1 -15.14 -10.33 0.34
N PRO A 2 -14.09 -10.71 -0.35
CA PRO A 2 -13.16 -11.65 0.26
C PRO A 2 -12.46 -11.00 1.44
N GLN A 3 -12.18 -11.78 2.41
CA GLN A 3 -11.46 -11.31 3.59
C GLN A 3 -10.18 -12.08 3.74
N ILE A 4 -9.15 -11.39 4.17
CA ILE A 4 -7.88 -12.02 4.43
C ILE A 4 -7.65 -11.97 5.93
N THR A 5 -7.31 -13.11 6.49
CA THR A 5 -6.99 -13.17 7.90
C THR A 5 -5.48 -13.21 8.06
N VAL A 6 -4.95 -12.24 8.75
CA VAL A 6 -3.51 -12.18 8.98
C VAL A 6 -3.26 -11.94 10.46
N SER A 7 -2.14 -12.40 10.92
CA SER A 7 -1.75 -12.15 12.30
C SER A 7 -1.26 -10.71 12.42
N ASP A 8 -1.11 -10.25 13.66
CA ASP A 8 -0.61 -8.90 13.89
C ASP A 8 0.78 -8.74 13.30
N GLN A 9 1.60 -9.76 13.42
CA GLN A 9 2.95 -9.70 12.89
C GLN A 9 2.92 -9.63 11.35
N ASP A 10 2.06 -10.44 10.74
CA ASP A 10 1.93 -10.42 9.28
C ASP A 10 1.40 -9.07 8.81
N ALA A 11 0.46 -8.51 9.54
CA ALA A 11 -0.09 -7.21 9.16
C ALA A 11 0.98 -6.13 9.22
N SER A 12 1.86 -6.22 10.21
CA SER A 12 2.96 -5.26 10.33
C SER A 12 3.90 -5.34 9.14
N ILE A 13 4.25 -6.56 8.75
CA ILE A 13 5.14 -6.77 7.61
C ILE A 13 4.48 -6.26 6.33
N LEU A 14 3.21 -6.61 6.15
CA LEU A 14 2.48 -6.16 4.96
C LEU A 14 2.41 -4.65 4.91
N ARG A 15 2.15 -4.02 6.05
CA ARG A 15 2.06 -2.58 6.09
C ARG A 15 3.38 -1.93 5.66
N GLU A 16 4.49 -2.42 6.15
CA GLU A 16 5.78 -1.90 5.77
C GLU A 16 6.03 -2.04 4.28
N LEU A 17 5.74 -3.23 3.75
CA LEU A 17 5.97 -3.48 2.34
C LEU A 17 5.07 -2.61 1.46
N LEU A 18 3.81 -2.48 1.84
CA LEU A 18 2.89 -1.69 1.05
C LEU A 18 3.21 -0.22 1.10
N GLU A 19 3.62 0.27 2.26
CA GLU A 19 3.99 1.68 2.37
C GLU A 19 5.24 1.98 1.57
N ALA A 20 6.21 1.07 1.58
CA ALA A 20 7.40 1.25 0.76
C ALA A 20 7.05 1.27 -0.71
N LYS A 21 6.13 0.38 -1.12
CA LYS A 21 5.73 0.33 -2.51
C LYS A 21 4.97 1.59 -2.92
N LEU A 22 4.19 2.14 -2.01
CA LEU A 22 3.48 3.39 -2.30
C LEU A 22 4.45 4.53 -2.56
N VAL A 23 5.51 4.61 -1.78
CA VAL A 23 6.52 5.63 -2.00
C VAL A 23 7.15 5.47 -3.38
N ASP A 24 7.48 4.22 -3.75
CA ASP A 24 8.05 3.96 -5.06
C ASP A 24 7.09 4.34 -6.18
N LEU A 25 5.81 4.02 -6.00
CA LEU A 25 4.82 4.33 -7.02
C LEU A 25 4.66 5.83 -7.20
N ARG A 26 4.67 6.57 -6.11
CA ARG A 26 4.54 8.02 -6.20
C ARG A 26 5.75 8.63 -6.91
N ARG A 27 6.92 8.06 -6.66
CA ARG A 27 8.13 8.52 -7.35
C ARG A 27 8.02 8.24 -8.84
N GLU A 28 7.57 7.04 -9.20
CA GLU A 28 7.40 6.69 -10.60
C GLU A 28 6.37 7.58 -11.28
N THR A 29 5.28 7.86 -10.59
CA THR A 29 4.23 8.69 -11.14
C THR A 29 4.74 10.08 -11.46
N SER A 30 5.59 10.62 -10.61
CA SER A 30 6.09 11.96 -10.87
C SER A 30 7.15 11.99 -11.97
N HIS A 31 7.69 10.85 -12.36
CA HIS A 31 8.71 10.80 -13.40
C HIS A 31 8.19 10.26 -14.73
N THR A 32 6.95 9.83 -14.78
CA THR A 32 6.46 9.25 -16.03
C THR A 32 5.76 10.31 -16.86
N ASP A 33 6.01 10.26 -18.17
CA ASP A 33 5.40 11.21 -19.10
C ASP A 33 4.17 10.64 -19.77
N SER A 34 3.89 9.37 -19.58
CA SER A 34 2.77 8.73 -20.25
C SER A 34 1.51 8.87 -19.42
N PRO A 35 0.49 9.57 -19.92
CA PRO A 35 -0.76 9.70 -19.14
C PRO A 35 -1.44 8.37 -18.88
N ARG A 36 -1.35 7.44 -19.82
CA ARG A 36 -1.96 6.13 -19.65
C ARG A 36 -1.26 5.35 -18.54
N PHE A 37 0.06 5.40 -18.52
CA PHE A 37 0.82 4.69 -17.51
C PHE A 37 0.60 5.32 -16.15
N ARG A 38 0.50 6.64 -16.12
CA ARG A 38 0.23 7.36 -14.88
C ARG A 38 -1.11 6.94 -14.28
N GLU A 39 -2.11 6.76 -15.13
CA GLU A 39 -3.42 6.33 -14.69
C GLU A 39 -3.35 4.95 -14.06
N THR A 40 -2.58 4.05 -14.67
CA THR A 40 -2.39 2.72 -14.11
C THR A 40 -1.73 2.79 -12.74
N LEU A 41 -0.74 3.66 -12.61
CA LEU A 41 -0.05 3.81 -11.34
C LEU A 41 -1.00 4.34 -10.26
N TYR A 42 -1.88 5.26 -10.62
CA TYR A 42 -2.87 5.77 -9.68
C TYR A 42 -3.82 4.67 -9.22
N GLN A 43 -4.21 3.78 -10.11
CA GLN A 43 -5.08 2.67 -9.74
C GLN A 43 -4.39 1.74 -8.76
N VAL A 44 -3.13 1.42 -9.01
CA VAL A 44 -2.38 0.55 -8.11
C VAL A 44 -2.22 1.23 -6.76
N GLU A 45 -1.91 2.51 -6.77
CA GLU A 45 -1.74 3.26 -5.54
C GLU A 45 -3.03 3.25 -4.72
N GLY A 46 -4.16 3.45 -5.38
CA GLY A 46 -5.45 3.41 -4.69
C GLY A 46 -5.76 2.06 -4.08
N THR A 47 -5.41 1.00 -4.79
CA THR A 47 -5.62 -0.35 -4.27
C THR A 47 -4.77 -0.59 -3.03
N LEU A 48 -3.50 -0.19 -3.09
CA LEU A 48 -2.62 -0.38 -1.95
C LEU A 48 -3.10 0.42 -0.74
N GLN A 49 -3.57 1.63 -0.98
CA GLN A 49 -4.07 2.47 0.10
C GLN A 49 -5.30 1.84 0.77
N ARG A 50 -6.19 1.26 -0.04
CA ARG A 50 -7.37 0.60 0.51
C ARG A 50 -6.99 -0.60 1.36
N VAL A 51 -6.02 -1.38 0.91
CA VAL A 51 -5.57 -2.53 1.69
C VAL A 51 -4.95 -2.07 2.99
N LEU A 52 -4.12 -1.02 2.93
CA LEU A 52 -3.51 -0.48 4.13
C LEU A 52 -4.56 -0.02 5.13
N ASP A 53 -5.62 0.60 4.64
CA ASP A 53 -6.67 1.08 5.53
C ASP A 53 -7.40 -0.05 6.23
N GLN A 54 -7.40 -1.23 5.63
CA GLN A 54 -8.09 -2.38 6.20
C GLN A 54 -7.20 -3.22 7.09
N LEU A 55 -5.90 -2.98 7.07
CA LEU A 55 -5.00 -3.74 7.94
C LEU A 55 -5.09 -3.20 9.36
N PRO A 56 -4.90 -4.07 10.35
CA PRO A 56 -4.92 -3.63 11.74
C PRO A 56 -3.87 -2.56 11.97
N LYS A 57 -4.27 -1.51 12.64
CA LYS A 57 -3.36 -0.39 12.87
C LYS A 57 -2.80 -0.32 14.25
N ASP A 58 -3.40 -1.03 15.17
CA ASP A 58 -2.94 -0.93 16.53
C ASP A 58 -1.74 -1.79 16.69
N VAL A 59 -0.78 -1.55 15.96
CA VAL A 59 0.44 -2.21 16.17
C VAL A 59 0.96 -1.67 17.44
N PRO A 60 1.12 -2.46 18.40
CA PRO A 60 1.71 -2.04 19.65
C PRO A 60 3.13 -1.77 19.32
N VAL A 61 3.32 -0.65 18.88
CA VAL A 61 4.61 -0.29 18.60
C VAL A 61 5.32 -0.39 19.80
N GLY A 62 5.87 -1.36 20.05
CA GLY A 62 6.64 -1.48 21.20
C GLY A 62 7.14 -0.19 21.71
N MET A 63 6.48 0.57 22.07
CA MET A 63 6.98 1.70 22.60
C MET A 63 6.89 1.61 23.85
#